data_99a78f413814e21749d7dab92be9e6f2
#
_entry.id   99a78f413814e21749d7dab92be9e6f2
#
_cell.length_a   1.000
_cell.length_b   1.000
_cell.length_c   1.000
_cell.angle_alpha   90.00
_cell.angle_beta   90.00
_cell.angle_gamma   90.00
#
_symmetry.space_group_name_H-M   'P 1'
#
loop_
_entity.id
_entity.type
_entity.pdbx_description
1 polymer ?
#
loop_
_entity_poly.entity_id
_entity_poly.type
_entity_poly.pdbx_seq_one_letter_code
_entity_poly.pdbx_strand_id
1 'polypeptide(L)' 'MTYRSDEQYIKVGELSTWLGVARSTIYRWTEEGHFPKPIVLGPEKEKNSTTRWLKTDIEQWLSSRPREKNDD' A
#
# COMPACT_ATOMS: atom_id res chain seq x y z
N MET A 1 -16.66 -3.64 -13.14
CA MET A 1 -16.06 -2.61 -12.46
C MET A 1 -15.90 -2.89 -11.02
N THR A 2 -14.83 -2.60 -10.51
CA THR A 2 -14.52 -2.95 -9.15
C THR A 2 -14.50 -1.78 -8.19
N TYR A 3 -14.82 -0.62 -8.68
CA TYR A 3 -14.83 0.54 -7.82
C TYR A 3 -15.93 0.44 -6.77
N ARG A 4 -15.62 0.74 -5.54
CA ARG A 4 -16.60 0.75 -4.46
C ARG A 4 -16.54 2.13 -3.82
N SER A 5 -17.68 2.76 -3.67
CA SER A 5 -17.71 4.13 -3.20
C SER A 5 -17.31 4.25 -1.74
N ASP A 6 -17.35 3.17 -0.98
CA ASP A 6 -16.94 3.23 0.43
C ASP A 6 -15.47 2.86 0.62
N GLU A 7 -14.74 2.57 -0.46
CA GLU A 7 -13.33 2.26 -0.34
C GLU A 7 -12.52 3.54 -0.30
N GLN A 8 -11.42 3.47 0.38
CA GLN A 8 -10.48 4.57 0.40
C GLN A 8 -9.20 4.18 -0.33
N TYR A 9 -8.71 5.08 -1.12
CA TYR A 9 -7.49 4.89 -1.89
C TYR A 9 -6.40 5.74 -1.28
N ILE A 10 -5.24 5.17 -1.05
CA ILE A 10 -4.17 5.82 -0.32
C ILE A 10 -2.96 6.00 -1.20
N LYS A 11 -2.39 7.20 -1.19
CA LYS A 11 -1.16 7.49 -1.93
C LYS A 11 0.04 6.96 -1.16
N VAL A 12 1.14 6.79 -1.89
CA VAL A 12 2.35 6.27 -1.27
C VAL A 12 2.83 7.19 -0.14
N GLY A 13 2.65 8.50 -0.28
CA GLY A 13 3.07 9.42 0.78
C GLY A 13 2.30 9.20 2.05
N GLU A 14 1.00 8.95 1.94
CA GLU A 14 0.18 8.68 3.10
C GLU A 14 0.54 7.33 3.72
N LEU A 15 0.82 6.34 2.88
CA LEU A 15 1.25 5.04 3.37
C LEU A 15 2.57 5.16 4.11
N SER A 16 3.49 5.91 3.56
CA SER A 16 4.78 6.12 4.19
C SER A 16 4.61 6.70 5.58
N THR A 17 3.75 7.68 5.72
CA THR A 17 3.49 8.29 7.02
C THR A 17 2.80 7.31 7.96
N TRP A 18 1.80 6.61 7.47
CA TRP A 18 1.02 5.69 8.29
C TRP A 18 1.89 4.56 8.81
N LEU A 19 2.70 3.96 7.95
CA LEU A 19 3.48 2.79 8.33
C LEU A 19 4.85 3.14 8.86
N GLY A 20 5.29 4.38 8.67
CA GLY A 20 6.59 4.79 9.17
C GLY A 20 7.76 4.23 8.39
N VAL A 21 7.58 3.97 7.10
CA VAL A 21 8.66 3.46 6.26
C VAL A 21 8.82 4.36 5.05
N ALA A 22 9.97 4.32 4.43
CA ALA A 22 10.25 5.17 3.28
C ALA A 22 9.39 4.77 2.09
N ARG A 23 9.10 5.73 1.23
CA ARG A 23 8.33 5.45 0.02
C ARG A 23 9.03 4.41 -0.85
N SER A 24 10.34 4.51 -0.96
CA SER A 24 11.08 3.55 -1.77
C SER A 24 10.93 2.13 -1.22
N THR A 25 10.82 2.01 0.09
CA THR A 25 10.59 0.70 0.70
C THR A 25 9.25 0.13 0.28
N ILE A 26 8.22 0.97 0.24
CA ILE A 26 6.89 0.52 -0.16
C ILE A 26 6.90 0.03 -1.60
N TYR A 27 7.54 0.78 -2.49
CA TYR A 27 7.63 0.37 -3.89
C TYR A 27 8.43 -0.92 -4.04
N ARG A 28 9.52 -1.04 -3.28
CA ARG A 28 10.33 -2.25 -3.35
C ARG A 28 9.54 -3.46 -2.88
N TRP A 29 8.83 -3.33 -1.75
CA TRP A 29 8.02 -4.43 -1.25
C TRP A 29 6.93 -4.82 -2.24
N THR A 30 6.32 -3.82 -2.87
CA THR A 30 5.29 -4.09 -3.86
C THR A 30 5.85 -4.91 -5.02
N GLU A 31 7.04 -4.53 -5.49
CA GLU A 31 7.63 -5.25 -6.60
C GLU A 31 8.09 -6.64 -6.24
N GLU A 32 8.48 -6.82 -4.99
CA GLU A 32 8.92 -8.13 -4.53
C GLU A 32 7.77 -9.05 -4.12
N GLY A 33 6.54 -8.53 -4.17
CA GLY A 33 5.40 -9.36 -3.82
C GLY A 33 5.14 -9.47 -2.34
N HIS A 34 5.76 -8.63 -1.52
CA HIS A 34 5.56 -8.66 -0.08
C HIS A 34 4.49 -7.71 0.41
N PHE A 35 3.86 -7.00 -0.48
CA PHE A 35 2.93 -5.95 -0.11
C PHE A 35 1.73 -6.02 -1.06
N PRO A 36 0.55 -5.59 -0.66
CA PRO A 36 -0.61 -5.62 -1.55
C PRO A 36 -0.35 -4.84 -2.82
N LYS A 37 -0.89 -5.30 -3.93
CA LYS A 37 -0.69 -4.64 -5.21
C LYS A 37 -1.56 -3.42 -5.31
N PRO A 38 -1.01 -2.33 -5.83
CA PRO A 38 -1.78 -1.09 -5.95
C PRO A 38 -2.59 -1.06 -7.23
N ILE A 39 -3.43 -0.04 -7.32
CA ILE A 39 -4.16 0.29 -8.51
C ILE A 39 -3.48 1.48 -9.16
N VAL A 40 -3.34 1.47 -10.47
CA VAL A 40 -2.79 2.60 -11.20
C VAL A 40 -3.93 3.28 -11.91
N LEU A 41 -4.19 4.52 -11.53
CA LEU A 41 -5.36 5.24 -12.05
C LEU A 41 -5.14 5.85 -13.41
N GLY A 42 -3.94 6.25 -13.72
CA GLY A 42 -3.67 6.97 -14.95
C GLY A 42 -2.86 6.18 -15.94
N PRO A 43 -2.47 6.81 -17.04
CA PRO A 43 -1.67 6.14 -18.05
C PRO A 43 -0.27 5.81 -17.54
N GLU A 44 0.42 4.96 -18.27
CA GLU A 44 1.72 4.45 -17.86
C GLU A 44 2.70 5.55 -17.50
N LYS A 45 2.68 6.64 -18.25
CA LYS A 45 3.64 7.71 -18.00
C LYS A 45 3.35 8.47 -16.71
N GLU A 46 2.17 8.27 -16.13
CA GLU A 46 1.83 8.91 -14.87
C GLU A 46 1.73 7.91 -13.74
N LYS A 47 2.32 6.76 -13.92
CA LYS A 47 2.15 5.67 -12.99
C LYS A 47 2.47 6.04 -11.55
N ASN A 48 3.61 6.67 -11.32
CA ASN A 48 4.02 6.97 -9.96
C ASN A 48 3.11 7.96 -9.26
N SER A 49 2.54 8.90 -9.99
CA SER A 49 1.70 9.91 -9.36
C SER A 49 0.25 9.46 -9.23
N THR A 50 -0.12 8.37 -9.91
CA THR A 50 -1.51 7.91 -9.87
C THR A 50 -1.65 6.52 -9.27
N THR A 51 -0.61 6.00 -8.66
CA THR A 51 -0.66 4.71 -7.98
C THR A 51 -1.35 4.89 -6.63
N ARG A 52 -2.31 4.03 -6.36
CA ARG A 52 -3.06 4.07 -5.11
C ARG A 52 -3.19 2.67 -4.55
N TRP A 53 -3.19 2.58 -3.24
CA TRP A 53 -3.43 1.32 -2.55
C TRP A 53 -4.80 1.38 -1.89
N LEU A 54 -5.50 0.25 -1.84
CA LEU A 54 -6.78 0.19 -1.14
C LEU A 54 -6.51 0.09 0.35
N LYS A 55 -7.18 0.92 1.12
CA LYS A 55 -6.98 0.93 2.56
C LYS A 55 -7.32 -0.41 3.18
N THR A 56 -8.38 -1.06 2.71
CA THR A 56 -8.76 -2.36 3.24
C THR A 56 -7.69 -3.40 3.00
N ASP A 57 -7.05 -3.34 1.83
CA ASP A 57 -5.97 -4.28 1.54
C ASP A 57 -4.83 -4.09 2.51
N ILE A 58 -4.51 -2.84 2.83
CA ILE A 58 -3.43 -2.55 3.76
C ILE A 58 -3.78 -3.01 5.17
N GLU A 59 -5.03 -2.81 5.57
CA GLU A 59 -5.45 -3.24 6.90
C GLU A 59 -5.39 -4.75 7.03
N GLN A 60 -5.78 -5.47 5.99
CA GLN A 60 -5.70 -6.92 6.02
C GLN A 60 -4.26 -7.39 6.05
N TRP A 61 -3.40 -6.73 5.29
CA TRP A 61 -1.99 -7.06 5.27
C TRP A 61 -1.37 -6.85 6.66
N LEU A 62 -1.74 -5.75 7.31
CA LEU A 62 -1.21 -5.47 8.64
C LEU A 62 -1.63 -6.53 9.64
N SER A 63 -2.88 -6.99 9.55
CA SER A 63 -3.34 -7.96 10.51
C SER A 63 -2.71 -9.32 10.30
N SER A 64 -2.13 -9.57 9.12
CA SER A 64 -1.46 -10.83 8.88
C SER A 64 0.05 -10.76 9.12
N ARG A 65 0.59 -9.59 9.49
CA ARG A 65 2.02 -9.46 9.73
C ARG A 65 2.39 -10.13 11.04
N PRO A 66 3.53 -10.81 11.10
CA PRO A 66 3.95 -11.43 12.35
C PRO A 66 4.38 -10.39 13.35
N ARG A 67 4.11 -10.66 14.63
CA ARG A 67 4.60 -9.80 15.68
C ARG A 67 5.89 -10.34 16.21
N GLU A 68 6.75 -9.43 16.62
CA GLU A 68 7.96 -9.84 17.24
C GLU A 68 7.65 -10.42 18.56
N LYS A 69 8.29 -11.54 18.89
CA LYS A 69 8.03 -12.16 20.06
C LYS A 69 8.63 -11.54 21.18
N ASN A 70 9.34 -10.85 21.30
CA ASN A 70 9.90 -10.40 22.39
C ASN A 70 9.45 -9.46 23.04
N ASP A 71 9.27 -9.01 23.28
CA ASP A 71 8.86 -8.37 23.71
C ASP A 71 9.16 -7.76 24.59
N ASP A 72 9.41 -7.33 24.83
CA ASP A 72 9.66 -6.78 25.63
C ASP A 72 9.13 -6.51 26.26
#